data_8e74925c08fb695441eee681ab9af2f1
#
_entry.id   8e74925c08fb695441eee681ab9af2f1
#
_cell.length_a   1.000
_cell.length_b   1.000
_cell.length_c   1.000
_cell.angle_alpha   90.00
_cell.angle_beta   90.00
_cell.angle_gamma   90.00
#
_symmetry.space_group_name_H-M   'P 1'
#
loop_
_entity.id
_entity.type
_entity.pdbx_description
1 polymer ?
#
loop_
_entity_poly.entity_id
_entity_poly.type
_entity_poly.pdbx_seq_one_letter_code
_entity_poly.pdbx_strand_id
1 'polypeptide(L)'
;MRGLIFDLDGTLVDTVYAHVFAWQRAFAEAGLAIDGWRIHRRIGMSGGLFARAAARELGHDIDAAAAEDLQRRHGELFREFLPERRPLPGAVELLRDLRRRRIAYGIATSGRRPEIDRSLEALGIGGDVVVVERGDVVRAKPEPDLFIACGQRLGVAPSECYVVGDAVWDQLAARRAGILSVGLLSGGYGETELLSAGAYRVYRDPAELLRSLDELGLEA
;
A
#
# COMPACT_ATOMS: atom_id res chain seq x y z
N MET A 1 -2.04 7.92 -21.01
CA MET A 1 -1.72 8.02 -19.58
C MET A 1 -0.25 8.40 -19.38
N ARG A 2 0.07 9.13 -18.32
CA ARG A 2 1.42 9.70 -18.12
C ARG A 2 2.11 9.21 -16.86
N GLY A 3 1.39 8.58 -15.92
CA GLY A 3 2.00 8.17 -14.67
C GLY A 3 1.33 7.01 -13.94
N LEU A 4 2.11 6.37 -13.06
CA LEU A 4 1.68 5.33 -12.15
C LEU A 4 1.99 5.73 -10.72
N ILE A 5 1.05 5.54 -9.81
CA ILE A 5 1.25 5.72 -8.37
C ILE A 5 1.06 4.36 -7.71
N PHE A 6 2.13 3.82 -7.17
CA PHE A 6 2.13 2.50 -6.53
C PHE A 6 1.89 2.61 -5.03
N ASP A 7 1.07 1.74 -4.49
CA ASP A 7 1.24 1.34 -3.10
C ASP A 7 2.53 0.53 -2.95
N LEU A 8 2.96 0.25 -1.72
CA LEU A 8 4.22 -0.42 -1.42
C LEU A 8 4.01 -1.86 -0.95
N ASP A 9 3.32 -2.02 0.18
CA ASP A 9 3.19 -3.27 0.92
C ASP A 9 2.13 -4.18 0.28
N GLY A 10 2.53 -5.35 -0.21
CA GLY A 10 1.65 -6.23 -0.99
C GLY A 10 1.53 -5.89 -2.47
N THR A 11 1.99 -4.69 -2.86
CA THR A 11 1.96 -4.22 -4.25
C THR A 11 3.32 -4.35 -4.93
N LEU A 12 4.39 -3.90 -4.31
CA LEU A 12 5.77 -4.00 -4.81
C LEU A 12 6.64 -4.92 -3.98
N VAL A 13 6.33 -5.09 -2.69
CA VAL A 13 7.10 -5.88 -1.73
C VAL A 13 6.18 -6.86 -1.01
N ASP A 14 6.65 -8.09 -0.79
CA ASP A 14 5.93 -9.14 -0.09
C ASP A 14 5.99 -8.94 1.43
N THR A 15 5.05 -8.15 1.96
CA THR A 15 5.05 -7.71 3.36
C THR A 15 3.71 -7.91 4.07
N VAL A 16 2.61 -8.17 3.35
CA VAL A 16 1.24 -8.20 3.91
C VAL A 16 1.11 -9.13 5.11
N TYR A 17 1.55 -10.38 4.97
CA TYR A 17 1.40 -11.35 6.05
C TYR A 17 2.34 -11.10 7.23
N ALA A 18 3.50 -10.49 7.01
CA ALA A 18 4.34 -10.02 8.11
C ALA A 18 3.66 -8.91 8.90
N HIS A 19 2.96 -7.99 8.24
CA HIS A 19 2.11 -7.00 8.92
C HIS A 19 0.97 -7.67 9.70
N VAL A 20 0.31 -8.69 9.13
CA VAL A 20 -0.75 -9.42 9.82
C VAL A 20 -0.24 -10.03 11.13
N PHE A 21 0.89 -10.74 11.09
CA PHE A 21 1.47 -11.36 12.28
C PHE A 21 1.96 -10.33 13.30
N ALA A 22 2.57 -9.24 12.84
CA ALA A 22 3.02 -8.16 13.72
C ALA A 22 1.85 -7.48 14.45
N TRP A 23 0.78 -7.18 13.74
CA TRP A 23 -0.44 -6.66 14.34
C TRP A 23 -1.09 -7.64 15.29
N GLN A 24 -1.22 -8.91 14.91
CA GLN A 24 -1.81 -9.94 15.77
C GLN A 24 -1.05 -10.07 17.09
N ARG A 25 0.27 -10.03 17.03
CA ARG A 25 1.12 -10.06 18.22
C ARG A 25 0.99 -8.79 19.06
N ALA A 26 1.00 -7.61 18.45
CA ALA A 26 0.84 -6.34 19.16
C ALA A 26 -0.51 -6.26 19.90
N PHE A 27 -1.60 -6.68 19.25
CA PHE A 27 -2.90 -6.76 19.90
C PHE A 27 -2.93 -7.78 21.06
N ALA A 28 -2.35 -8.97 20.86
CA ALA A 28 -2.30 -10.00 21.89
C ALA A 28 -1.53 -9.52 23.14
N GLU A 29 -0.41 -8.82 22.97
CA GLU A 29 0.35 -8.21 24.07
C GLU A 29 -0.43 -7.12 24.81
N ALA A 30 -1.35 -6.45 24.15
CA ALA A 30 -2.29 -5.50 24.77
C ALA A 30 -3.55 -6.15 25.34
N GLY A 31 -3.62 -7.49 25.39
CA GLY A 31 -4.78 -8.22 25.92
C GLY A 31 -5.97 -8.26 24.95
N LEU A 32 -5.79 -7.92 23.69
CA LEU A 32 -6.83 -7.89 22.66
C LEU A 32 -6.60 -9.06 21.67
N ALA A 33 -7.39 -10.13 21.79
CA ALA A 33 -7.30 -11.27 20.86
C ALA A 33 -8.10 -10.98 19.58
N ILE A 34 -7.41 -10.90 18.43
CA ILE A 34 -8.03 -10.67 17.13
C ILE A 34 -7.57 -11.72 16.11
N ASP A 35 -8.51 -12.23 15.33
CA ASP A 35 -8.22 -13.21 14.28
C ASP A 35 -7.39 -12.62 13.16
N GLY A 36 -6.40 -13.37 12.66
CA GLY A 36 -5.51 -12.91 11.58
C GLY A 36 -6.23 -12.50 10.30
N TRP A 37 -7.33 -13.20 9.94
CA TRP A 37 -8.13 -12.83 8.76
C TRP A 37 -8.82 -11.47 8.91
N ARG A 38 -9.23 -11.08 10.13
CA ARG A 38 -9.81 -9.76 10.41
C ARG A 38 -8.77 -8.66 10.28
N ILE A 39 -7.53 -8.95 10.69
CA ILE A 39 -6.37 -8.05 10.52
C ILE A 39 -6.07 -7.89 9.03
N HIS A 40 -5.93 -9.02 8.30
CA HIS A 40 -5.64 -9.02 6.87
C HIS A 40 -6.58 -8.09 6.09
N ARG A 41 -7.89 -8.17 6.35
CA ARG A 41 -8.91 -7.34 5.68
C ARG A 41 -8.77 -5.83 5.93
N ARG A 42 -7.82 -5.41 6.76
CA ARG A 42 -7.56 -4.00 7.11
C ARG A 42 -6.14 -3.55 6.77
N ILE A 43 -5.28 -4.47 6.32
CA ILE A 43 -3.95 -4.10 5.82
C ILE A 43 -4.15 -3.14 4.62
N GLY A 44 -3.31 -2.13 4.52
CA GLY A 44 -3.44 -1.02 3.56
C GLY A 44 -4.12 0.22 4.15
N MET A 45 -4.88 0.09 5.25
CA MET A 45 -5.38 1.25 5.99
C MET A 45 -4.26 1.96 6.78
N SER A 46 -4.53 3.19 7.18
CA SER A 46 -3.70 3.89 8.18
C SER A 46 -3.72 3.15 9.53
N GLY A 47 -2.53 2.89 10.11
CA GLY A 47 -2.39 2.08 11.32
C GLY A 47 -3.21 2.57 12.53
N GLY A 48 -3.26 3.87 12.80
CA GLY A 48 -4.07 4.40 13.90
C GLY A 48 -5.58 4.26 13.67
N LEU A 49 -6.04 4.38 12.42
CA LEU A 49 -7.45 4.13 12.07
C LEU A 49 -7.76 2.64 12.20
N PHE A 50 -6.87 1.79 11.69
CA PHE A 50 -6.97 0.34 11.80
C PHE A 50 -7.05 -0.12 13.26
N ALA A 51 -6.12 0.32 14.11
CA ALA A 51 -6.06 -0.09 15.51
C ALA A 51 -7.38 0.19 16.27
N ARG A 52 -7.93 1.40 16.10
CA ARG A 52 -9.22 1.76 16.70
C ARG A 52 -10.39 0.95 16.13
N ALA A 53 -10.43 0.75 14.81
CA ALA A 53 -11.49 -0.03 14.18
C ALA A 53 -11.46 -1.49 14.64
N ALA A 54 -10.27 -2.09 14.74
CA ALA A 54 -10.09 -3.46 15.20
C ALA A 54 -10.46 -3.64 16.68
N ALA A 55 -10.03 -2.73 17.56
CA ALA A 55 -10.41 -2.76 18.99
C ALA A 55 -11.94 -2.64 19.18
N ARG A 56 -12.58 -1.74 18.42
CA ARG A 56 -14.04 -1.55 18.50
C ARG A 56 -14.82 -2.79 18.10
N GLU A 57 -14.35 -3.57 17.13
CA GLU A 57 -14.98 -4.86 16.78
C GLU A 57 -14.94 -5.88 17.91
N LEU A 58 -13.95 -5.77 18.79
CA LEU A 58 -13.82 -6.61 19.98
C LEU A 58 -14.59 -6.04 21.19
N GLY A 59 -15.35 -4.96 21.00
CA GLY A 59 -16.08 -4.29 22.06
C GLY A 59 -15.22 -3.37 22.95
N HIS A 60 -14.00 -3.06 22.54
CA HIS A 60 -13.09 -2.17 23.24
C HIS A 60 -13.01 -0.80 22.54
N ASP A 61 -13.10 0.26 23.33
CA ASP A 61 -12.82 1.60 22.85
C ASP A 61 -11.43 2.03 23.36
N ILE A 62 -10.52 2.27 22.43
CA ILE A 62 -9.16 2.70 22.72
C ILE A 62 -8.96 4.16 22.28
N ASP A 63 -8.29 4.92 23.11
CA ASP A 63 -7.95 6.30 22.81
C ASP A 63 -6.84 6.44 21.77
N ALA A 64 -6.48 7.67 21.44
CA ALA A 64 -5.44 7.95 20.45
C ALA A 64 -4.04 7.48 20.92
N ALA A 65 -3.75 7.59 22.21
CA ALA A 65 -2.47 7.18 22.78
C ALA A 65 -2.29 5.66 22.71
N ALA A 66 -3.30 4.89 23.13
CA ALA A 66 -3.28 3.43 23.03
C ALA A 66 -3.19 2.94 21.58
N ALA A 67 -3.85 3.63 20.64
CA ALA A 67 -3.74 3.30 19.21
C ALA A 67 -2.33 3.58 18.66
N GLU A 68 -1.66 4.64 19.14
CA GLU A 68 -0.27 4.97 18.77
C GLU A 68 0.72 3.96 19.36
N ASP A 69 0.54 3.55 20.61
CA ASP A 69 1.35 2.51 21.25
C ASP A 69 1.25 1.17 20.51
N LEU A 70 0.04 0.76 20.14
CA LEU A 70 -0.16 -0.43 19.30
C LEU A 70 0.55 -0.30 17.95
N GLN A 71 0.46 0.86 17.30
CA GLN A 71 1.13 1.08 16.02
C GLN A 71 2.65 1.06 16.17
N ARG A 72 3.21 1.67 17.22
CA ARG A 72 4.63 1.62 17.52
C ARG A 72 5.09 0.17 17.75
N ARG A 73 4.36 -0.59 18.57
CA ARG A 73 4.68 -1.98 18.86
C ARG A 73 4.59 -2.86 17.61
N HIS A 74 3.57 -2.66 16.77
CA HIS A 74 3.49 -3.30 15.46
C HIS A 74 4.74 -3.03 14.62
N GLY A 75 5.23 -1.78 14.53
CA GLY A 75 6.42 -1.44 13.75
C GLY A 75 7.69 -2.14 14.26
N GLU A 76 7.85 -2.28 15.59
CA GLU A 76 8.94 -3.04 16.19
C GLU A 76 8.90 -4.53 15.78
N LEU A 77 7.74 -5.16 15.96
CA LEU A 77 7.51 -6.57 15.62
C LEU A 77 7.65 -6.83 14.12
N PHE A 78 7.17 -5.91 13.28
CA PHE A 78 7.31 -6.03 11.84
C PHE A 78 8.79 -6.05 11.41
N ARG A 79 9.63 -5.21 11.99
CA ARG A 79 11.08 -5.23 11.74
C ARG A 79 11.76 -6.52 12.23
N GLU A 80 11.28 -7.06 13.34
CA GLU A 80 11.78 -8.32 13.90
C GLU A 80 11.38 -9.51 13.02
N PHE A 81 10.10 -9.62 12.62
CA PHE A 81 9.58 -10.76 11.88
C PHE A 81 10.02 -10.79 10.42
N LEU A 82 10.27 -9.63 9.83
CA LEU A 82 10.70 -9.50 8.44
C LEU A 82 11.94 -8.60 8.33
N PRO A 83 13.13 -9.07 8.76
CA PRO A 83 14.35 -8.28 8.69
C PRO A 83 14.81 -8.02 7.26
N GLU A 84 14.54 -8.95 6.34
CA GLU A 84 14.82 -8.82 4.90
C GLU A 84 13.53 -8.59 4.11
N ARG A 85 13.57 -7.69 3.15
CA ARG A 85 12.45 -7.38 2.27
C ARG A 85 12.62 -8.06 0.93
N ARG A 86 11.56 -8.71 0.44
CA ARG A 86 11.53 -9.33 -0.89
C ARG A 86 10.64 -8.52 -1.82
N PRO A 87 11.18 -7.97 -2.92
CA PRO A 87 10.35 -7.49 -4.01
C PRO A 87 9.43 -8.61 -4.54
N LEU A 88 8.21 -8.27 -4.85
CA LEU A 88 7.29 -9.18 -5.54
C LEU A 88 7.79 -9.49 -6.95
N PRO A 89 7.39 -10.64 -7.54
CA PRO A 89 7.82 -11.02 -8.89
C PRO A 89 7.58 -9.90 -9.91
N GLY A 90 8.63 -9.49 -10.61
CA GLY A 90 8.57 -8.45 -11.63
C GLY A 90 8.56 -7.00 -11.12
N ALA A 91 8.52 -6.76 -9.81
CA ALA A 91 8.44 -5.38 -9.28
C ALA A 91 9.66 -4.53 -9.67
N VAL A 92 10.86 -5.05 -9.48
CA VAL A 92 12.10 -4.34 -9.85
C VAL A 92 12.18 -4.12 -11.36
N GLU A 93 11.82 -5.14 -12.14
CA GLU A 93 11.80 -5.08 -13.61
C GLU A 93 10.77 -4.05 -14.10
N LEU A 94 9.59 -4.01 -13.51
CA LEU A 94 8.55 -3.04 -13.82
C LEU A 94 9.05 -1.60 -13.59
N LEU A 95 9.59 -1.31 -12.40
CA LEU A 95 10.09 0.02 -12.08
C LEU A 95 11.26 0.44 -13.00
N ARG A 96 12.12 -0.52 -13.34
CA ARG A 96 13.22 -0.29 -14.32
C ARG A 96 12.69 -0.01 -15.72
N ASP A 97 11.68 -0.72 -16.17
CA ASP A 97 11.07 -0.55 -17.48
C ASP A 97 10.36 0.81 -17.58
N LEU A 98 9.59 1.21 -16.57
CA LEU A 98 8.97 2.53 -16.48
C LEU A 98 10.01 3.65 -16.58
N ARG A 99 11.14 3.51 -15.86
CA ARG A 99 12.24 4.48 -15.92
C ARG A 99 12.85 4.54 -17.33
N ARG A 100 13.07 3.39 -17.96
CA ARG A 100 13.58 3.31 -19.35
C ARG A 100 12.64 3.99 -20.36
N ARG A 101 11.33 3.79 -20.20
CA ARG A 101 10.30 4.40 -21.06
C ARG A 101 10.01 5.86 -20.71
N ARG A 102 10.61 6.40 -19.65
CA ARG A 102 10.36 7.75 -19.12
C ARG A 102 8.90 7.97 -18.71
N ILE A 103 8.22 6.90 -18.25
CA ILE A 103 6.91 6.98 -17.66
C ILE A 103 7.08 7.42 -16.21
N ALA A 104 6.39 8.51 -15.82
CA ALA A 104 6.45 9.01 -14.46
C ALA A 104 5.85 7.99 -13.48
N TYR A 105 6.53 7.75 -12.37
CA TYR A 105 5.96 6.93 -11.30
C TYR A 105 6.39 7.41 -9.91
N GLY A 106 5.57 7.10 -8.92
CA GLY A 106 5.85 7.37 -7.51
C GLY A 106 5.24 6.31 -6.62
N ILE A 107 5.60 6.37 -5.35
CA ILE A 107 5.12 5.47 -4.29
C ILE A 107 4.29 6.27 -3.31
N ALA A 108 3.13 5.75 -2.92
CA ALA A 108 2.21 6.34 -1.96
C ALA A 108 1.75 5.28 -0.96
N THR A 109 2.37 5.25 0.22
CA THR A 109 2.19 4.20 1.22
C THR A 109 1.55 4.72 2.52
N SER A 110 0.77 3.86 3.18
CA SER A 110 0.30 4.09 4.56
C SER A 110 1.37 3.79 5.61
N GLY A 111 2.51 3.26 5.22
CA GLY A 111 3.69 3.05 6.06
C GLY A 111 4.38 4.36 6.44
N ARG A 112 5.33 4.28 7.36
CA ARG A 112 6.16 5.41 7.82
C ARG A 112 7.63 5.03 7.80
N ARG A 113 8.50 6.02 7.69
CA ARG A 113 9.91 5.82 8.01
C ARG A 113 10.09 5.63 9.52
N PRO A 114 11.01 4.77 9.95
CA PRO A 114 11.99 4.01 9.15
C PRO A 114 11.47 2.64 8.65
N GLU A 115 10.22 2.25 8.88
CA GLU A 115 9.70 0.92 8.53
C GLU A 115 9.77 0.62 7.03
N ILE A 116 9.52 1.63 6.19
CA ILE A 116 9.50 1.47 4.73
C ILE A 116 10.89 1.51 4.07
N ASP A 117 11.93 2.00 4.78
CA ASP A 117 13.25 2.23 4.18
C ASP A 117 13.84 0.97 3.57
N ARG A 118 13.81 -0.15 4.28
CA ARG A 118 14.29 -1.44 3.76
C ARG A 118 13.52 -1.95 2.54
N SER A 119 12.23 -1.63 2.46
CA SER A 119 11.40 -1.98 1.30
C SER A 119 11.82 -1.16 0.08
N LEU A 120 12.07 0.13 0.26
CA LEU A 120 12.56 1.01 -0.79
C LEU A 120 13.98 0.60 -1.27
N GLU A 121 14.86 0.27 -0.33
CA GLU A 121 16.21 -0.25 -0.63
C GLU A 121 16.14 -1.54 -1.45
N ALA A 122 15.30 -2.50 -1.07
CA ALA A 122 15.13 -3.77 -1.80
C ALA A 122 14.63 -3.56 -3.23
N LEU A 123 13.85 -2.51 -3.49
CA LEU A 123 13.38 -2.12 -4.83
C LEU A 123 14.41 -1.30 -5.62
N GLY A 124 15.54 -0.92 -5.01
CA GLY A 124 16.50 0.00 -5.62
C GLY A 124 15.98 1.42 -5.81
N ILE A 125 15.06 1.84 -4.93
CA ILE A 125 14.48 3.19 -4.94
C ILE A 125 15.45 4.16 -4.28
N GLY A 126 15.90 5.15 -5.05
CA GLY A 126 16.74 6.25 -4.60
C GLY A 126 15.95 7.55 -4.39
N GLY A 127 16.67 8.62 -4.05
CA GLY A 127 16.06 9.93 -3.80
C GLY A 127 15.48 10.63 -5.04
N ASP A 128 15.64 10.05 -6.21
CA ASP A 128 15.09 10.50 -7.50
C ASP A 128 13.61 10.08 -7.71
N VAL A 129 13.10 9.19 -6.89
CA VAL A 129 11.71 8.71 -6.97
C VAL A 129 10.85 9.43 -5.94
N VAL A 130 9.70 9.90 -6.38
CA VAL A 130 8.70 10.49 -5.47
C VAL A 130 8.15 9.42 -4.54
N VAL A 131 8.33 9.62 -3.24
CA VAL A 131 7.74 8.78 -2.20
C VAL A 131 6.89 9.68 -1.30
N VAL A 132 5.62 9.30 -1.12
CA VAL A 132 4.69 9.92 -0.19
C VAL A 132 4.33 8.88 0.86
N GLU A 133 4.60 9.20 2.11
CA GLU A 133 4.34 8.33 3.26
C GLU A 133 3.24 8.87 4.17
N ARG A 134 2.85 8.06 5.16
CA ARG A 134 1.82 8.46 6.13
C ARG A 134 2.09 9.79 6.82
N GLY A 135 3.34 10.13 7.06
CA GLY A 135 3.77 11.39 7.72
C GLY A 135 3.54 12.63 6.86
N ASP A 136 3.47 12.49 5.55
CA ASP A 136 3.32 13.59 4.59
C ASP A 136 1.89 14.13 4.47
N VAL A 137 0.88 13.41 5.01
CA VAL A 137 -0.54 13.71 4.79
C VAL A 137 -1.32 13.72 6.10
N VAL A 138 -2.42 14.46 6.12
CA VAL A 138 -3.31 14.50 7.28
C VAL A 138 -4.08 13.19 7.42
N ARG A 139 -4.62 12.67 6.31
CA ARG A 139 -5.40 11.43 6.27
C ARG A 139 -4.80 10.46 5.26
N ALA A 140 -4.69 9.19 5.66
CA ALA A 140 -4.26 8.13 4.76
C ALA A 140 -5.42 7.20 4.40
N LYS A 141 -5.16 6.21 3.55
CA LYS A 141 -6.16 5.26 3.04
C LYS A 141 -7.15 4.81 4.13
N PRO A 142 -8.44 4.84 3.83
CA PRO A 142 -9.09 4.96 2.52
C PRO A 142 -9.32 6.39 2.03
N GLU A 143 -8.76 7.42 2.67
CA GLU A 143 -8.80 8.78 2.17
C GLU A 143 -7.77 8.98 1.03
N PRO A 144 -8.03 9.91 0.08
CA PRO A 144 -7.26 10.01 -1.15
C PRO A 144 -5.95 10.78 -1.02
N ASP A 145 -5.67 11.36 0.15
CA ASP A 145 -4.63 12.37 0.36
C ASP A 145 -3.24 11.89 -0.11
N LEU A 146 -2.90 10.61 0.12
CA LEU A 146 -1.62 10.02 -0.31
C LEU A 146 -1.46 10.05 -1.84
N PHE A 147 -2.48 9.63 -2.57
CA PHE A 147 -2.44 9.55 -4.03
C PHE A 147 -2.50 10.95 -4.66
N ILE A 148 -3.29 11.86 -4.10
CA ILE A 148 -3.33 13.27 -4.53
C ILE A 148 -1.97 13.92 -4.33
N ALA A 149 -1.36 13.77 -3.17
CA ALA A 149 -0.04 14.34 -2.88
C ALA A 149 1.05 13.76 -3.79
N CYS A 150 0.99 12.45 -4.07
CA CYS A 150 1.94 11.81 -4.97
C CYS A 150 1.79 12.33 -6.41
N GLY A 151 0.57 12.42 -6.94
CA GLY A 151 0.30 12.98 -8.27
C GLY A 151 0.77 14.43 -8.41
N GLN A 152 0.54 15.25 -7.38
CA GLN A 152 1.02 16.63 -7.33
C GLN A 152 2.56 16.72 -7.37
N ARG A 153 3.26 15.89 -6.59
CA ARG A 153 4.73 15.83 -6.59
C ARG A 153 5.30 15.31 -7.91
N LEU A 154 4.57 14.43 -8.60
CA LEU A 154 4.92 13.95 -9.95
C LEU A 154 4.62 14.96 -11.06
N GLY A 155 3.79 15.98 -10.78
CA GLY A 155 3.32 16.93 -11.78
C GLY A 155 2.36 16.31 -12.80
N VAL A 156 1.59 15.29 -12.40
CA VAL A 156 0.66 14.55 -13.26
C VAL A 156 -0.77 14.74 -12.74
N ALA A 157 -1.71 15.04 -13.66
CA ALA A 157 -3.11 15.21 -13.29
C ALA A 157 -3.76 13.86 -12.90
N PRO A 158 -4.77 13.85 -12.00
CA PRO A 158 -5.48 12.63 -11.62
C PRO A 158 -6.03 11.84 -12.81
N SER A 159 -6.54 12.52 -13.85
CA SER A 159 -7.04 11.89 -15.08
C SER A 159 -5.96 11.27 -15.97
N GLU A 160 -4.69 11.51 -15.67
CA GLU A 160 -3.54 11.01 -16.43
C GLU A 160 -2.74 9.94 -15.70
N CYS A 161 -3.20 9.56 -14.48
CA CYS A 161 -2.54 8.56 -13.64
C CYS A 161 -3.38 7.28 -13.51
N TYR A 162 -2.68 6.19 -13.19
CA TYR A 162 -3.27 5.04 -12.51
C TYR A 162 -2.69 4.90 -11.11
N VAL A 163 -3.53 4.53 -10.15
CA VAL A 163 -3.08 3.96 -8.88
C VAL A 163 -2.96 2.45 -9.06
N VAL A 164 -1.88 1.88 -8.56
CA VAL A 164 -1.68 0.42 -8.50
C VAL A 164 -1.62 0.02 -7.03
N GLY A 165 -2.48 -0.91 -6.62
CA GLY A 165 -2.54 -1.38 -5.24
C GLY A 165 -3.17 -2.77 -5.13
N ASP A 166 -2.88 -3.47 -4.04
CA ASP A 166 -3.33 -4.85 -3.79
C ASP A 166 -4.56 -4.94 -2.87
N ALA A 167 -4.91 -3.86 -2.18
CA ALA A 167 -6.00 -3.84 -1.22
C ALA A 167 -7.23 -3.08 -1.72
N VAL A 168 -8.40 -3.44 -1.24
CA VAL A 168 -9.65 -2.68 -1.48
C VAL A 168 -9.53 -1.22 -1.02
N TRP A 169 -8.67 -0.94 -0.05
CA TRP A 169 -8.39 0.40 0.49
C TRP A 169 -7.71 1.30 -0.52
N ASP A 170 -6.87 0.74 -1.39
CA ASP A 170 -6.24 1.46 -2.50
C ASP A 170 -7.26 1.86 -3.55
N GLN A 171 -8.11 0.90 -3.92
CA GLN A 171 -9.15 1.12 -4.90
C GLN A 171 -10.13 2.21 -4.44
N LEU A 172 -10.54 2.16 -3.17
CA LEU A 172 -11.42 3.17 -2.57
C LEU A 172 -10.76 4.55 -2.51
N ALA A 173 -9.48 4.62 -2.12
CA ALA A 173 -8.74 5.87 -2.06
C ALA A 173 -8.52 6.46 -3.46
N ALA A 174 -8.17 5.64 -4.45
CA ALA A 174 -8.04 6.06 -5.85
C ALA A 174 -9.35 6.60 -6.41
N ARG A 175 -10.47 5.90 -6.17
CA ARG A 175 -11.81 6.34 -6.57
C ARG A 175 -12.17 7.70 -5.96
N ARG A 176 -11.84 7.92 -4.67
CA ARG A 176 -12.05 9.21 -3.99
C ARG A 176 -11.16 10.32 -4.54
N ALA A 177 -9.98 9.97 -5.05
CA ALA A 177 -9.07 10.89 -5.72
C ALA A 177 -9.49 11.21 -7.16
N GLY A 178 -10.49 10.51 -7.74
CA GLY A 178 -10.84 10.59 -9.14
C GLY A 178 -9.79 9.99 -10.08
N ILE A 179 -9.00 9.04 -9.59
CA ILE A 179 -7.94 8.34 -10.33
C ILE A 179 -8.40 6.92 -10.63
N LEU A 180 -8.19 6.45 -11.87
CA LEU A 180 -8.38 5.05 -12.20
C LEU A 180 -7.38 4.18 -11.44
N SER A 181 -7.82 2.99 -11.01
CA SER A 181 -6.94 2.08 -10.27
C SER A 181 -6.82 0.70 -10.92
N VAL A 182 -5.67 0.11 -10.69
CA VAL A 182 -5.31 -1.26 -11.08
C VAL A 182 -5.10 -2.07 -9.81
N GLY A 183 -5.79 -3.19 -9.71
CA GLY A 183 -5.64 -4.13 -8.60
C GLY A 183 -4.55 -5.16 -8.86
N LEU A 184 -3.82 -5.55 -7.82
CA LEU A 184 -2.93 -6.71 -7.83
C LEU A 184 -3.42 -7.77 -6.83
N LEU A 185 -3.41 -9.04 -7.25
CA LEU A 185 -3.83 -10.16 -6.38
C LEU A 185 -2.77 -10.52 -5.32
N SER A 186 -1.60 -9.92 -5.41
CA SER A 186 -0.44 -10.21 -4.56
C SER A 186 -0.64 -9.93 -3.06
N GLY A 187 -1.62 -9.09 -2.70
CA GLY A 187 -1.97 -8.81 -1.30
C GLY A 187 -2.98 -9.78 -0.69
N GLY A 188 -3.52 -10.74 -1.47
CA GLY A 188 -4.44 -11.76 -0.98
C GLY A 188 -5.93 -11.41 -1.05
N TYR A 189 -6.30 -10.28 -1.66
CA TYR A 189 -7.67 -10.00 -2.06
C TYR A 189 -8.02 -10.72 -3.36
N GLY A 190 -9.27 -11.14 -3.51
CA GLY A 190 -9.76 -11.74 -4.75
C GLY A 190 -10.07 -10.71 -5.84
N GLU A 191 -10.03 -11.13 -7.10
CA GLU A 191 -10.31 -10.28 -8.26
C GLU A 191 -11.67 -9.57 -8.14
N THR A 192 -12.72 -10.32 -7.81
CA THR A 192 -14.07 -9.77 -7.64
C THR A 192 -14.14 -8.70 -6.55
N GLU A 193 -13.34 -8.83 -5.48
CA GLU A 193 -13.31 -7.86 -4.40
C GLU A 193 -12.66 -6.55 -4.86
N LEU A 194 -11.54 -6.63 -5.57
CA LEU A 194 -10.84 -5.46 -6.11
C LEU A 194 -11.67 -4.75 -7.17
N LEU A 195 -12.31 -5.49 -8.10
CA LEU A 195 -13.23 -4.92 -9.09
C LEU A 195 -14.43 -4.23 -8.43
N SER A 196 -15.03 -4.86 -7.42
CA SER A 196 -16.16 -4.29 -6.66
C SER A 196 -15.76 -3.03 -5.89
N ALA A 197 -14.51 -2.94 -5.44
CA ALA A 197 -13.96 -1.74 -4.79
C ALA A 197 -13.66 -0.59 -5.77
N GLY A 198 -13.61 -0.87 -7.08
CA GLY A 198 -13.45 0.14 -8.13
C GLY A 198 -12.21 -0.03 -9.01
N ALA A 199 -11.50 -1.15 -8.94
CA ALA A 199 -10.40 -1.42 -9.86
C ALA A 199 -10.90 -1.46 -11.30
N TYR A 200 -10.21 -0.74 -12.20
CA TYR A 200 -10.46 -0.77 -13.64
C TYR A 200 -9.98 -2.07 -14.29
N ARG A 201 -8.83 -2.56 -13.81
CA ARG A 201 -8.20 -3.83 -14.22
C ARG A 201 -7.60 -4.50 -13.00
N VAL A 202 -7.45 -5.82 -13.08
CA VAL A 202 -6.78 -6.62 -12.04
C VAL A 202 -5.76 -7.53 -12.71
N TYR A 203 -4.56 -7.57 -12.16
CA TYR A 203 -3.47 -8.46 -12.58
C TYR A 203 -3.00 -9.29 -11.37
N ARG A 204 -2.37 -10.41 -11.64
CA ARG A 204 -1.89 -11.31 -10.59
C ARG A 204 -0.81 -10.67 -9.73
N ASP A 205 0.15 -10.03 -10.36
CA ASP A 205 1.37 -9.51 -9.74
C ASP A 205 2.03 -8.42 -10.62
N PRO A 206 3.07 -7.73 -10.13
CA PRO A 206 3.83 -6.78 -10.94
C PRO A 206 4.40 -7.32 -12.24
N ALA A 207 4.73 -8.63 -12.31
CA ALA A 207 5.24 -9.23 -13.53
C ALA A 207 4.16 -9.33 -14.63
N GLU A 208 2.93 -9.61 -14.27
CA GLU A 208 1.83 -9.59 -15.21
C GLU A 208 1.48 -8.16 -15.64
N LEU A 209 1.42 -7.23 -14.70
CA LEU A 209 1.24 -5.80 -15.02
C LEU A 209 2.30 -5.30 -16.00
N LEU A 210 3.58 -5.66 -15.81
CA LEU A 210 4.66 -5.28 -16.70
C LEU A 210 4.41 -5.75 -18.15
N ARG A 211 3.86 -6.95 -18.34
CA ARG A 211 3.54 -7.49 -19.67
C ARG A 211 2.31 -6.85 -20.32
N SER A 212 1.50 -6.16 -19.54
CA SER A 212 0.19 -5.61 -19.93
C SER A 212 0.14 -4.07 -19.87
N LEU A 213 1.30 -3.39 -19.84
CA LEU A 213 1.34 -1.92 -19.77
C LEU A 213 0.67 -1.23 -20.97
N ASP A 214 0.72 -1.85 -22.14
CA ASP A 214 0.04 -1.40 -23.35
C ASP A 214 -1.49 -1.39 -23.21
N GLU A 215 -2.08 -2.34 -22.47
CA GLU A 215 -3.52 -2.35 -22.15
C GLU A 215 -3.98 -1.12 -21.34
N LEU A 216 -3.03 -0.46 -20.68
CA LEU A 216 -3.25 0.76 -19.92
C LEU A 216 -2.94 2.04 -20.73
N GLY A 217 -2.55 1.91 -22.01
CA GLY A 217 -2.13 3.01 -22.83
C GLY A 217 -0.81 3.64 -22.37
N LEU A 218 0.08 2.85 -21.76
CA LEU A 218 1.41 3.23 -21.29
C LEU A 218 2.47 2.74 -22.30
N GLU A 219 2.30 3.14 -23.54
CA GLU A 219 3.27 2.87 -24.60
C GLU A 219 4.50 3.78 -24.48
N ALA A 220 5.63 3.30 -25.02
CA ALA A 220 6.89 4.02 -25.04
C ALA A 220 6.87 5.19 -26.03
#